data_10a3990cbc7b8704ce0b5f3f760adabc
#
_entry.id   10a3990cbc7b8704ce0b5f3f760adabc
#
_cell.length_a   1.000
_cell.length_b   1.000
_cell.length_c   1.000
_cell.angle_alpha   90.00
_cell.angle_beta   90.00
_cell.angle_gamma   90.00
#
_symmetry.space_group_name_H-M   'P 1'
#
loop_
_entity.id
_entity.type
_entity.pdbx_description
1 polymer ?
#
loop_
_entity_poly.entity_id
_entity_poly.type
_entity_poly.pdbx_seq_one_letter_code
_entity_poly.pdbx_strand_id
1 'polypeptide(L)'
;MNGASGRSQAPRQPSGATSQGPLERGSTGAPVKIVCVFFRLSTWELGLIILAVVGTATLAGYTTGRYLREHSATQREPFGVIQAALLGVVGLILAFGLTLAVGRYEDRRAATVTEANAIGTTYLRAQLLAEPERSRSLSVLRRYTTLAVGVSKEVPNSPAMRRTTAAQGVLQRRLWGLAGQSIAAAPLASAPRLYVDSLNSTIDDQSARLSALNNRVPGAVLALEVLGAALALALLSLHISILGRGLVPTITAAALVTLLLLVTFDLDRPTRGLIRVPSTPLVSLRASMSLPPAADGPHP
;
A
#
# COMPACT_ATOMS: atom_id res chain seq x y z
N MET A 1 -64.41 -28.99 -36.72
CA MET A 1 -64.44 -27.53 -37.03
C MET A 1 -63.30 -26.87 -36.26
N ASN A 2 -62.41 -26.22 -37.01
CA ASN A 2 -61.39 -25.22 -36.64
C ASN A 2 -60.47 -25.58 -35.46
N GLY A 3 -59.17 -25.81 -35.56
CA GLY A 3 -58.18 -25.29 -36.48
C GLY A 3 -57.50 -24.04 -35.88
N ALA A 4 -56.38 -24.20 -35.12
CA ALA A 4 -55.41 -23.10 -34.94
C ALA A 4 -54.02 -23.68 -34.59
N SER A 5 -53.12 -23.66 -35.55
CA SER A 5 -51.71 -23.94 -35.44
C SER A 5 -50.99 -22.81 -34.72
N GLY A 6 -50.37 -23.08 -33.57
CA GLY A 6 -49.47 -22.17 -32.91
C GLY A 6 -48.02 -22.46 -33.27
N ARG A 7 -47.40 -21.62 -34.10
CA ARG A 7 -45.94 -21.64 -34.45
C ARG A 7 -45.15 -21.20 -33.26
N SER A 8 -44.28 -22.07 -32.78
CA SER A 8 -43.16 -21.75 -31.87
C SER A 8 -42.16 -20.83 -32.56
N GLN A 9 -42.00 -19.61 -32.07
CA GLN A 9 -40.92 -18.70 -32.46
C GLN A 9 -39.72 -18.92 -31.54
N ALA A 10 -38.61 -19.38 -32.12
CA ALA A 10 -37.29 -19.37 -31.44
C ALA A 10 -36.78 -17.95 -31.28
N PRO A 11 -36.13 -17.62 -30.16
CA PRO A 11 -35.55 -16.29 -29.95
C PRO A 11 -34.29 -16.13 -30.79
N ARG A 12 -34.26 -15.05 -31.59
CA ARG A 12 -33.11 -14.59 -32.41
C ARG A 12 -32.00 -14.13 -31.44
N GLN A 13 -30.81 -14.69 -31.63
CA GLN A 13 -29.56 -14.14 -31.07
C GLN A 13 -29.22 -12.82 -31.79
N PRO A 14 -28.81 -11.74 -31.08
CA PRO A 14 -28.21 -10.59 -31.73
C PRO A 14 -26.73 -10.86 -31.99
N SER A 15 -26.38 -11.04 -33.25
CA SER A 15 -25.01 -10.94 -33.73
C SER A 15 -24.60 -9.46 -33.72
N GLY A 16 -23.75 -9.09 -32.79
CA GLY A 16 -23.10 -7.80 -32.69
C GLY A 16 -21.63 -7.98 -32.40
N ALA A 17 -20.85 -8.38 -33.39
CA ALA A 17 -19.39 -8.28 -33.32
C ALA A 17 -19.00 -6.81 -33.41
N THR A 18 -18.82 -6.17 -32.27
CA THR A 18 -18.17 -4.86 -32.16
C THR A 18 -16.66 -5.09 -32.17
N SER A 19 -16.01 -4.77 -33.27
CA SER A 19 -14.56 -4.66 -33.41
C SER A 19 -14.06 -3.64 -32.40
N GLN A 20 -13.39 -4.10 -31.35
CA GLN A 20 -12.60 -3.24 -30.50
C GLN A 20 -11.35 -2.79 -31.29
N GLY A 21 -11.38 -1.54 -31.75
CA GLY A 21 -10.22 -0.86 -32.28
C GLY A 21 -9.08 -0.78 -31.25
N PRO A 22 -7.83 -0.61 -31.70
CA PRO A 22 -6.68 -0.54 -30.80
C PRO A 22 -6.85 0.65 -29.86
N LEU A 23 -6.89 0.36 -28.54
CA LEU A 23 -6.86 1.38 -27.49
C LEU A 23 -5.64 2.27 -27.70
N GLU A 24 -5.90 3.53 -28.03
CA GLU A 24 -4.91 4.60 -28.09
C GLU A 24 -4.03 4.57 -26.85
N ARG A 25 -2.74 4.38 -27.07
CA ARG A 25 -1.70 4.65 -26.07
C ARG A 25 -1.61 6.16 -25.86
N GLY A 26 -2.54 6.69 -25.06
CA GLY A 26 -2.49 8.06 -24.58
C GLY A 26 -1.24 8.29 -23.75
N SER A 27 -0.52 9.31 -24.09
CA SER A 27 0.70 9.87 -23.52
C SER A 27 0.67 10.00 -21.98
N THR A 28 1.14 8.96 -21.27
CA THR A 28 1.32 8.97 -19.80
C THR A 28 2.79 8.94 -19.39
N GLY A 29 3.68 9.58 -20.16
CA GLY A 29 5.12 9.47 -19.92
C GLY A 29 5.68 10.30 -18.75
N ALA A 30 5.09 11.43 -18.40
CA ALA A 30 5.66 12.34 -17.40
C ALA A 30 5.30 12.00 -15.92
N PRO A 31 4.05 11.76 -15.54
CA PRO A 31 3.71 11.48 -14.14
C PRO A 31 4.28 10.14 -13.65
N VAL A 32 4.37 9.13 -14.53
CA VAL A 32 4.92 7.81 -14.19
C VAL A 32 6.42 7.88 -13.87
N LYS A 33 7.20 8.70 -14.57
CA LYS A 33 8.64 8.86 -14.28
C LYS A 33 8.88 9.54 -12.94
N ILE A 34 8.14 10.57 -12.58
CA ILE A 34 8.26 11.28 -11.30
C ILE A 34 7.92 10.35 -10.14
N VAL A 35 6.85 9.57 -10.25
CA VAL A 35 6.45 8.57 -9.25
C VAL A 35 7.51 7.48 -9.07
N CYS A 36 8.12 6.99 -10.15
CA CYS A 36 9.21 6.00 -10.08
C CYS A 36 10.47 6.54 -9.40
N VAL A 37 10.83 7.80 -9.62
CA VAL A 37 11.99 8.45 -8.98
C VAL A 37 11.74 8.62 -7.48
N PHE A 38 10.56 9.06 -7.09
CA PHE A 38 10.17 9.27 -5.69
C PHE A 38 10.36 8.02 -4.80
N PHE A 39 10.10 6.82 -5.33
CA PHE A 39 10.25 5.56 -4.59
C PHE A 39 11.67 4.97 -4.63
N ARG A 40 12.56 5.52 -5.45
CA ARG A 40 14.00 5.16 -5.46
C ARG A 40 14.80 5.94 -4.43
N LEU A 41 14.33 7.13 -4.06
CA LEU A 41 15.01 8.01 -3.11
C LEU A 41 15.06 7.36 -1.71
N SER A 42 16.17 7.55 -1.02
CA SER A 42 16.26 7.22 0.41
C SER A 42 15.37 8.16 1.24
N THR A 43 15.05 7.81 2.49
CA THR A 43 14.27 8.69 3.37
C THR A 43 14.97 10.02 3.61
N TRP A 44 16.30 10.01 3.67
CA TRP A 44 17.11 11.22 3.82
C TRP A 44 17.06 12.13 2.60
N GLU A 45 17.17 11.56 1.40
CA GLU A 45 17.05 12.33 0.14
C GLU A 45 15.67 12.96 0.01
N LEU A 46 14.61 12.21 0.37
CA LEU A 46 13.27 12.75 0.40
C LEU A 46 13.13 13.88 1.42
N GLY A 47 13.63 13.68 2.64
CA GLY A 47 13.64 14.71 3.68
C GLY A 47 14.37 15.97 3.25
N LEU A 48 15.51 15.84 2.58
CA LEU A 48 16.26 16.96 2.04
C LEU A 48 15.50 17.70 0.92
N ILE A 49 14.81 16.98 0.05
CA ILE A 49 13.98 17.59 -1.01
C ILE A 49 12.81 18.36 -0.40
N ILE A 50 12.09 17.78 0.55
CA ILE A 50 10.98 18.45 1.24
C ILE A 50 11.50 19.68 1.97
N LEU A 51 12.61 19.55 2.71
CA LEU A 51 13.23 20.66 3.42
C LEU A 51 13.70 21.77 2.46
N ALA A 52 14.26 21.41 1.31
CA ALA A 52 14.67 22.36 0.29
C ALA A 52 13.47 23.12 -0.29
N VAL A 53 12.37 22.41 -0.64
CA VAL A 53 11.15 23.04 -1.17
C VAL A 53 10.49 23.95 -0.14
N VAL A 54 10.28 23.46 1.07
CA VAL A 54 9.68 24.22 2.17
C VAL A 54 10.58 25.38 2.59
N GLY A 55 11.88 25.12 2.72
CA GLY A 55 12.87 26.12 3.12
C GLY A 55 13.02 27.24 2.11
N THR A 56 13.09 26.92 0.81
CA THR A 56 13.17 27.95 -0.25
C THR A 56 11.89 28.78 -0.31
N ALA A 57 10.71 28.18 -0.20
CA ALA A 57 9.43 28.89 -0.15
C ALA A 57 9.36 29.82 1.07
N THR A 58 9.76 29.33 2.25
CA THR A 58 9.84 30.10 3.49
C THR A 58 10.80 31.28 3.35
N LEU A 59 11.99 31.07 2.81
CA LEU A 59 13.00 32.12 2.61
C LEU A 59 12.53 33.16 1.59
N ALA A 60 11.93 32.72 0.48
CA ALA A 60 11.36 33.61 -0.52
C ALA A 60 10.26 34.51 0.07
N GLY A 61 9.35 33.92 0.87
CA GLY A 61 8.33 34.68 1.60
C GLY A 61 8.95 35.74 2.54
N TYR A 62 9.97 35.35 3.30
CA TYR A 62 10.65 36.24 4.24
C TYR A 62 11.35 37.39 3.53
N THR A 63 12.12 37.14 2.49
CA THR A 63 12.83 38.16 1.73
C THR A 63 11.88 39.12 1.03
N THR A 64 10.81 38.61 0.43
CA THR A 64 9.74 39.42 -0.16
C THR A 64 9.04 40.30 0.88
N GLY A 65 8.73 39.73 2.04
CA GLY A 65 8.12 40.51 3.14
C GLY A 65 9.02 41.64 3.67
N ARG A 66 10.33 41.37 3.75
CA ARG A 66 11.32 42.35 4.13
C ARG A 66 11.40 43.51 3.12
N TYR A 67 11.43 43.18 1.84
CA TYR A 67 11.43 44.16 0.75
C TYR A 67 10.16 45.00 0.77
N LEU A 68 8.97 44.42 0.91
CA LEU A 68 7.71 45.11 0.99
C LEU A 68 7.62 46.03 2.23
N ARG A 69 8.13 45.59 3.38
CA ARG A 69 8.17 46.41 4.60
C ARG A 69 8.96 47.70 4.40
N GLU A 70 10.04 47.66 3.64
CA GLU A 70 10.89 48.83 3.37
C GLU A 70 10.24 49.77 2.36
N HIS A 71 9.30 49.34 1.52
CA HIS A 71 8.72 50.09 0.42
C HIS A 71 7.22 50.41 0.53
N SER A 72 6.49 49.87 1.51
CA SER A 72 5.03 50.00 1.59
C SER A 72 4.54 50.10 3.05
N ALA A 73 3.99 51.27 3.40
CA ALA A 73 3.55 51.56 4.79
C ALA A 73 2.07 51.26 5.10
N THR A 74 1.21 50.88 4.11
CA THR A 74 -0.23 51.22 4.24
C THR A 74 -1.23 50.07 4.35
N GLN A 75 -0.89 48.79 4.23
CA GLN A 75 -1.90 47.72 4.27
C GLN A 75 -1.47 46.50 5.12
N ARG A 76 -1.71 46.55 6.44
CA ARG A 76 -1.25 45.50 7.36
C ARG A 76 -2.36 44.57 7.89
N GLU A 77 -3.61 44.96 7.92
CA GLU A 77 -4.69 44.19 8.59
C GLU A 77 -5.37 43.08 7.75
N PRO A 78 -5.67 43.23 6.43
CA PRO A 78 -6.41 42.20 5.71
C PRO A 78 -5.61 40.90 5.48
N PHE A 79 -4.27 41.00 5.39
CA PHE A 79 -3.42 39.85 5.11
C PHE A 79 -3.42 38.78 6.21
N GLY A 80 -3.54 39.15 7.48
CA GLY A 80 -3.50 38.24 8.61
C GLY A 80 -4.67 37.26 8.64
N VAL A 81 -5.87 37.74 8.29
CA VAL A 81 -7.09 36.90 8.27
C VAL A 81 -7.04 35.86 7.13
N ILE A 82 -6.68 36.31 5.93
CA ILE A 82 -6.54 35.43 4.76
C ILE A 82 -5.48 34.34 5.01
N GLN A 83 -4.34 34.75 5.57
CA GLN A 83 -3.27 33.85 5.92
C GLN A 83 -3.70 32.80 6.97
N ALA A 84 -4.40 33.20 8.03
CA ALA A 84 -4.89 32.29 9.06
C ALA A 84 -5.87 31.27 8.46
N ALA A 85 -6.80 31.73 7.59
CA ALA A 85 -7.71 30.86 6.88
C ALA A 85 -6.96 29.85 5.98
N LEU A 86 -5.96 30.30 5.21
CA LEU A 86 -5.16 29.43 4.35
C LEU A 86 -4.36 28.40 5.15
N LEU A 87 -3.72 28.82 6.25
CA LEU A 87 -3.02 27.89 7.17
C LEU A 87 -3.98 26.85 7.76
N GLY A 88 -5.22 27.24 8.10
CA GLY A 88 -6.25 26.30 8.56
C GLY A 88 -6.60 25.26 7.51
N VAL A 89 -6.83 25.68 6.27
CA VAL A 89 -7.14 24.78 5.15
C VAL A 89 -5.96 23.84 4.87
N VAL A 90 -4.74 24.35 4.79
CA VAL A 90 -3.55 23.53 4.56
C VAL A 90 -3.31 22.56 5.71
N GLY A 91 -3.48 23.03 6.97
CA GLY A 91 -3.38 22.16 8.14
C GLY A 91 -4.39 21.00 8.09
N LEU A 92 -5.62 21.27 7.63
CA LEU A 92 -6.63 20.23 7.43
C LEU A 92 -6.25 19.24 6.33
N ILE A 93 -5.73 19.71 5.20
CA ILE A 93 -5.26 18.85 4.11
C ILE A 93 -4.13 17.94 4.60
N LEU A 94 -3.15 18.47 5.33
CA LEU A 94 -2.05 17.70 5.91
C LEU A 94 -2.55 16.66 6.93
N ALA A 95 -3.55 17.00 7.75
CA ALA A 95 -4.15 16.07 8.70
C ALA A 95 -4.86 14.91 8.00
N PHE A 96 -5.59 15.17 6.91
CA PHE A 96 -6.21 14.13 6.09
C PHE A 96 -5.16 13.25 5.40
N GLY A 97 -4.10 13.82 4.86
CA GLY A 97 -3.02 13.07 4.24
C GLY A 97 -2.33 12.13 5.22
N LEU A 98 -2.02 12.62 6.43
CA LEU A 98 -1.47 11.78 7.49
C LEU A 98 -2.43 10.65 7.87
N THR A 99 -3.73 10.94 8.02
CA THR A 99 -4.75 9.93 8.34
C THR A 99 -4.83 8.85 7.26
N LEU A 100 -4.80 9.24 5.98
CA LEU A 100 -4.76 8.30 4.85
C LEU A 100 -3.49 7.44 4.87
N ALA A 101 -2.33 8.02 5.17
CA ALA A 101 -1.06 7.29 5.23
C ALA A 101 -1.05 6.28 6.40
N VAL A 102 -1.56 6.67 7.57
CA VAL A 102 -1.72 5.78 8.74
C VAL A 102 -2.68 4.65 8.42
N GLY A 103 -3.85 4.93 7.83
CA GLY A 103 -4.82 3.89 7.44
C GLY A 103 -4.19 2.85 6.52
N ARG A 104 -3.43 3.27 5.50
CA ARG A 104 -2.73 2.35 4.59
C ARG A 104 -1.65 1.52 5.28
N TYR A 105 -0.94 2.11 6.23
CA TYR A 105 0.02 1.36 7.04
C TYR A 105 -0.67 0.26 7.85
N GLU A 106 -1.80 0.57 8.52
CA GLU A 106 -2.56 -0.42 9.28
C GLU A 106 -3.18 -1.50 8.39
N ASP A 107 -3.70 -1.15 7.21
CA ASP A 107 -4.21 -2.13 6.23
C ASP A 107 -3.12 -3.13 5.82
N ARG A 108 -1.90 -2.65 5.54
CA ARG A 108 -0.76 -3.49 5.18
C ARG A 108 -0.34 -4.41 6.33
N ARG A 109 -0.37 -3.88 7.56
CA ARG A 109 -0.07 -4.64 8.78
C ARG A 109 -1.11 -5.72 9.01
N ALA A 110 -2.39 -5.37 8.94
CA ALA A 110 -3.51 -6.30 9.09
C ALA A 110 -3.45 -7.42 8.05
N ALA A 111 -3.27 -7.09 6.76
CA ALA A 111 -3.14 -8.07 5.69
C ALA A 111 -1.97 -9.04 5.90
N THR A 112 -0.85 -8.59 6.50
CA THR A 112 0.29 -9.46 6.82
C THR A 112 -0.05 -10.45 7.94
N VAL A 113 -0.82 -10.03 8.94
CA VAL A 113 -1.30 -10.90 10.03
C VAL A 113 -2.29 -11.93 9.48
N THR A 114 -3.25 -11.48 8.66
CA THR A 114 -4.29 -12.33 8.09
C THR A 114 -3.68 -13.43 7.20
N GLU A 115 -2.74 -13.09 6.30
CA GLU A 115 -2.03 -14.08 5.49
C GLU A 115 -1.24 -15.07 6.36
N ALA A 116 -0.55 -14.60 7.41
CA ALA A 116 0.18 -15.49 8.31
C ALA A 116 -0.76 -16.49 9.01
N ASN A 117 -1.93 -16.03 9.47
CA ASN A 117 -2.94 -16.88 10.10
C ASN A 117 -3.51 -17.92 9.11
N ALA A 118 -3.83 -17.52 7.88
CA ALA A 118 -4.34 -18.42 6.86
C ALA A 118 -3.31 -19.52 6.49
N ILE A 119 -2.04 -19.14 6.29
CA ILE A 119 -0.97 -20.10 6.04
C ILE A 119 -0.81 -21.05 7.25
N GLY A 120 -0.86 -20.51 8.49
CA GLY A 120 -0.76 -21.30 9.72
C GLY A 120 -1.88 -22.34 9.83
N THR A 121 -3.13 -21.90 9.61
CA THR A 121 -4.30 -22.79 9.60
C THR A 121 -4.17 -23.87 8.53
N THR A 122 -3.73 -23.49 7.32
CA THR A 122 -3.51 -24.44 6.22
C THR A 122 -2.42 -25.46 6.56
N TYR A 123 -1.34 -25.01 7.22
CA TYR A 123 -0.28 -25.89 7.68
C TYR A 123 -0.75 -26.91 8.74
N LEU A 124 -1.57 -26.46 9.71
CA LEU A 124 -2.15 -27.37 10.72
C LEU A 124 -3.12 -28.38 10.08
N ARG A 125 -3.98 -27.91 9.15
CA ARG A 125 -4.93 -28.79 8.45
C ARG A 125 -4.19 -29.78 7.52
N ALA A 126 -3.07 -29.38 6.91
CA ALA A 126 -2.24 -30.26 6.11
C ALA A 126 -1.65 -31.43 6.91
N GLN A 127 -1.44 -31.28 8.23
CA GLN A 127 -0.97 -32.34 9.11
C GLN A 127 -2.00 -33.48 9.30
N LEU A 128 -3.28 -33.20 9.01
CA LEU A 128 -4.37 -34.17 9.12
C LEU A 128 -4.61 -34.97 7.83
N LEU A 129 -3.86 -34.69 6.77
CA LEU A 129 -3.92 -35.44 5.51
C LEU A 129 -3.27 -36.81 5.65
N ALA A 130 -3.65 -37.74 4.77
CA ALA A 130 -2.94 -39.00 4.63
C ALA A 130 -1.57 -38.83 3.93
N GLU A 131 -0.65 -39.76 4.16
CA GLU A 131 0.58 -39.82 3.38
C GLU A 131 0.29 -40.38 1.97
N PRO A 132 1.02 -39.94 0.94
CA PRO A 132 2.20 -39.06 0.95
C PRO A 132 1.84 -37.55 0.80
N GLU A 133 0.55 -37.17 0.64
CA GLU A 133 0.12 -35.81 0.39
C GLU A 133 0.39 -34.90 1.61
N ARG A 134 0.34 -35.46 2.82
CA ARG A 134 0.70 -34.76 4.07
C ARG A 134 2.12 -34.21 4.00
N SER A 135 3.12 -35.08 3.91
CA SER A 135 4.53 -34.69 3.92
C SER A 135 4.87 -33.74 2.75
N ARG A 136 4.28 -33.97 1.58
CA ARG A 136 4.46 -33.10 0.40
C ARG A 136 3.88 -31.72 0.63
N SER A 137 2.66 -31.63 1.16
CA SER A 137 1.98 -30.35 1.45
C SER A 137 2.74 -29.54 2.51
N LEU A 138 3.16 -30.17 3.61
CA LEU A 138 3.95 -29.52 4.66
C LEU A 138 5.27 -28.96 4.12
N SER A 139 5.98 -29.70 3.29
CA SER A 139 7.21 -29.25 2.64
C SER A 139 6.99 -28.02 1.75
N VAL A 140 5.94 -28.04 0.92
CA VAL A 140 5.61 -26.93 0.01
C VAL A 140 5.17 -25.69 0.80
N LEU A 141 4.37 -25.85 1.86
CA LEU A 141 3.91 -24.74 2.72
C LEU A 141 5.09 -24.07 3.45
N ARG A 142 6.08 -24.81 3.94
CA ARG A 142 7.30 -24.24 4.53
C ARG A 142 8.05 -23.36 3.52
N ARG A 143 8.19 -23.85 2.28
CA ARG A 143 8.82 -23.09 1.20
C ARG A 143 7.99 -21.84 0.81
N TYR A 144 6.68 -21.98 0.74
CA TYR A 144 5.75 -20.89 0.49
C TYR A 144 5.87 -19.78 1.55
N THR A 145 5.87 -20.15 2.83
CA THR A 145 6.05 -19.21 3.95
C THR A 145 7.39 -18.48 3.87
N THR A 146 8.45 -19.16 3.45
CA THR A 146 9.77 -18.53 3.24
C THR A 146 9.72 -17.45 2.16
N LEU A 147 9.01 -17.70 1.05
CA LEU A 147 8.80 -16.70 0.01
C LEU A 147 7.91 -15.55 0.51
N ALA A 148 6.86 -15.83 1.31
CA ALA A 148 6.00 -14.82 1.91
C ALA A 148 6.78 -13.85 2.82
N VAL A 149 7.74 -14.37 3.61
CA VAL A 149 8.69 -13.55 4.38
C VAL A 149 9.58 -12.71 3.44
N GLY A 150 10.00 -13.29 2.30
CA GLY A 150 10.80 -12.59 1.28
C GLY A 150 10.09 -11.36 0.72
N VAL A 151 8.82 -11.51 0.34
CA VAL A 151 7.97 -10.41 -0.17
C VAL A 151 7.96 -9.19 0.77
N SER A 152 7.97 -9.40 2.10
CA SER A 152 7.98 -8.30 3.08
C SER A 152 9.24 -7.41 3.00
N LYS A 153 10.31 -7.89 2.39
CA LYS A 153 11.59 -7.17 2.27
C LYS A 153 11.76 -6.50 0.91
N GLU A 154 10.91 -6.84 -0.05
CA GLU A 154 11.04 -6.39 -1.43
C GLU A 154 10.24 -5.10 -1.67
N VAL A 155 10.76 -4.25 -2.54
CA VAL A 155 10.09 -3.02 -2.92
C VAL A 155 8.84 -3.36 -3.74
N PRO A 156 7.66 -2.82 -3.39
CA PRO A 156 6.44 -3.04 -4.14
C PRO A 156 6.60 -2.72 -5.63
N ASN A 157 6.00 -3.54 -6.49
CA ASN A 157 6.08 -3.45 -7.94
C ASN A 157 7.50 -3.61 -8.54
N SER A 158 8.50 -4.01 -7.75
CA SER A 158 9.84 -4.29 -8.25
C SER A 158 9.91 -5.60 -9.07
N PRO A 159 10.90 -5.75 -9.96
CA PRO A 159 11.14 -7.02 -10.63
C PRO A 159 11.43 -8.18 -9.66
N ALA A 160 12.04 -7.91 -8.50
CA ALA A 160 12.28 -8.90 -7.46
C ALA A 160 10.96 -9.40 -6.88
N MET A 161 10.07 -8.48 -6.41
CA MET A 161 8.77 -8.83 -5.89
C MET A 161 7.93 -9.65 -6.89
N ARG A 162 7.94 -9.25 -8.18
CA ARG A 162 7.22 -10.02 -9.22
C ARG A 162 7.74 -11.44 -9.37
N ARG A 163 9.07 -11.64 -9.28
CA ARG A 163 9.68 -12.98 -9.34
C ARG A 163 9.28 -13.83 -8.13
N THR A 164 9.37 -13.28 -6.92
CA THR A 164 8.98 -13.97 -5.68
C THR A 164 7.51 -14.33 -5.69
N THR A 165 6.64 -13.41 -6.12
CA THR A 165 5.19 -13.65 -6.24
C THR A 165 4.88 -14.70 -7.30
N ALA A 166 5.56 -14.68 -8.44
CA ALA A 166 5.41 -15.73 -9.46
C ALA A 166 5.82 -17.12 -8.91
N ALA A 167 6.90 -17.18 -8.13
CA ALA A 167 7.32 -18.41 -7.46
C ALA A 167 6.28 -18.89 -6.44
N GLN A 168 5.66 -17.99 -5.67
CA GLN A 168 4.53 -18.35 -4.80
C GLN A 168 3.36 -18.94 -5.59
N GLY A 169 3.00 -18.35 -6.73
CA GLY A 169 1.93 -18.87 -7.60
C GLY A 169 2.22 -20.28 -8.13
N VAL A 170 3.47 -20.64 -8.39
CA VAL A 170 3.86 -22.02 -8.73
C VAL A 170 3.61 -22.98 -7.57
N LEU A 171 3.96 -22.57 -6.34
CA LEU A 171 3.73 -23.38 -5.15
C LEU A 171 2.24 -23.52 -4.83
N GLN A 172 1.44 -22.47 -5.03
CA GLN A 172 -0.04 -22.53 -4.88
C GLN A 172 -0.64 -23.59 -5.82
N ARG A 173 -0.27 -23.57 -7.10
CA ARG A 173 -0.75 -24.60 -8.05
C ARG A 173 -0.34 -26.01 -7.62
N ARG A 174 0.87 -26.18 -7.08
CA ARG A 174 1.33 -27.46 -6.56
C ARG A 174 0.51 -27.91 -5.34
N LEU A 175 0.24 -26.99 -4.39
CA LEU A 175 -0.60 -27.28 -3.22
C LEU A 175 -2.03 -27.64 -3.64
N TRP A 176 -2.57 -26.95 -4.63
CA TRP A 176 -3.89 -27.24 -5.17
C TRP A 176 -3.97 -28.63 -5.83
N GLY A 177 -2.93 -29.03 -6.54
CA GLY A 177 -2.82 -30.38 -7.09
C GLY A 177 -2.76 -31.46 -5.99
N LEU A 178 -2.00 -31.23 -4.91
CA LEU A 178 -1.94 -32.13 -3.75
C LEU A 178 -3.29 -32.20 -3.02
N ALA A 179 -4.00 -31.09 -2.93
CA ALA A 179 -5.34 -31.04 -2.37
C ALA A 179 -6.33 -31.90 -3.17
N GLY A 180 -6.29 -31.82 -4.49
CA GLY A 180 -7.07 -32.67 -5.38
C GLY A 180 -6.76 -34.17 -5.22
N GLN A 181 -5.47 -34.53 -5.11
CA GLN A 181 -5.04 -35.90 -4.85
C GLN A 181 -5.57 -36.41 -3.49
N SER A 182 -5.50 -35.57 -2.45
CA SER A 182 -6.03 -35.89 -1.11
C SER A 182 -7.54 -36.15 -1.11
N ILE A 183 -8.30 -35.37 -1.88
CA ILE A 183 -9.76 -35.59 -2.04
C ILE A 183 -10.02 -36.89 -2.79
N ALA A 184 -9.28 -37.14 -3.88
CA ALA A 184 -9.47 -38.37 -4.68
C ALA A 184 -9.14 -39.63 -3.87
N ALA A 185 -8.11 -39.60 -3.01
CA ALA A 185 -7.75 -40.68 -2.12
C ALA A 185 -8.74 -40.96 -1.01
N ALA A 186 -9.44 -39.91 -0.50
CA ALA A 186 -10.39 -40.03 0.60
C ALA A 186 -11.63 -39.12 0.39
N PRO A 187 -12.54 -39.44 -0.55
CA PRO A 187 -13.63 -38.53 -0.95
C PRO A 187 -14.62 -38.19 0.13
N LEU A 188 -14.80 -39.07 1.12
CA LEU A 188 -15.74 -38.89 2.22
C LEU A 188 -15.09 -38.25 3.47
N ALA A 189 -13.76 -38.15 3.51
CA ALA A 189 -13.06 -37.58 4.65
C ALA A 189 -13.24 -36.07 4.73
N SER A 190 -13.36 -35.55 5.97
CA SER A 190 -13.47 -34.10 6.23
C SER A 190 -12.14 -33.37 6.10
N ALA A 191 -11.03 -34.00 6.45
CA ALA A 191 -9.70 -33.37 6.49
C ALA A 191 -9.26 -32.77 5.13
N PRO A 192 -9.36 -33.48 3.98
CA PRO A 192 -9.03 -32.89 2.68
C PRO A 192 -9.90 -31.69 2.31
N ARG A 193 -11.19 -31.71 2.66
CA ARG A 193 -12.12 -30.59 2.38
C ARG A 193 -11.77 -29.35 3.21
N LEU A 194 -11.50 -29.52 4.50
CA LEU A 194 -11.04 -28.46 5.38
C LEU A 194 -9.68 -27.90 4.94
N TYR A 195 -8.79 -28.75 4.43
CA TYR A 195 -7.52 -28.32 3.87
C TYR A 195 -7.71 -27.44 2.62
N VAL A 196 -8.58 -27.83 1.68
CA VAL A 196 -8.91 -27.04 0.50
C VAL A 196 -9.49 -25.68 0.88
N ASP A 197 -10.41 -25.62 1.85
CA ASP A 197 -11.00 -24.40 2.34
C ASP A 197 -9.92 -23.42 2.87
N SER A 198 -9.02 -23.88 3.73
CA SER A 198 -7.95 -23.04 4.25
C SER A 198 -6.90 -22.67 3.18
N LEU A 199 -6.65 -23.55 2.20
CA LEU A 199 -5.76 -23.25 1.10
C LEU A 199 -6.33 -22.13 0.21
N ASN A 200 -7.63 -22.14 -0.02
CA ASN A 200 -8.32 -21.05 -0.72
C ASN A 200 -8.13 -19.71 0.02
N SER A 201 -8.39 -19.69 1.34
CA SER A 201 -8.15 -18.51 2.17
C SER A 201 -6.69 -18.04 2.09
N THR A 202 -5.71 -18.96 2.08
CA THR A 202 -4.28 -18.62 1.92
C THR A 202 -3.98 -17.93 0.59
N ILE A 203 -4.64 -18.34 -0.50
CA ILE A 203 -4.47 -17.75 -1.84
C ILE A 203 -5.10 -16.36 -1.89
N ASP A 204 -6.31 -16.22 -1.32
CA ASP A 204 -7.05 -14.97 -1.29
C ASP A 204 -6.34 -13.92 -0.42
N ASP A 205 -5.86 -14.31 0.76
CA ASP A 205 -5.16 -13.41 1.69
C ASP A 205 -3.79 -12.97 1.16
N GLN A 206 -3.09 -13.83 0.40
CA GLN A 206 -1.90 -13.41 -0.33
C GLN A 206 -2.24 -12.31 -1.34
N SER A 207 -3.32 -12.48 -2.10
CA SER A 207 -3.76 -11.50 -3.10
C SER A 207 -4.17 -10.19 -2.44
N ALA A 208 -4.89 -10.25 -1.32
CA ALA A 208 -5.27 -9.09 -0.51
C ALA A 208 -4.03 -8.34 0.01
N ARG A 209 -3.03 -9.07 0.55
CA ARG A 209 -1.79 -8.47 1.02
C ARG A 209 -0.99 -7.81 -0.09
N LEU A 210 -0.87 -8.44 -1.26
CA LEU A 210 -0.19 -7.84 -2.41
C LEU A 210 -0.90 -6.56 -2.88
N SER A 211 -2.23 -6.55 -2.86
CA SER A 211 -3.03 -5.37 -3.16
C SER A 211 -2.78 -4.26 -2.13
N ALA A 212 -2.78 -4.57 -0.84
CA ALA A 212 -2.48 -3.61 0.22
C ALA A 212 -1.06 -3.03 0.11
N LEU A 213 -0.05 -3.85 -0.21
CA LEU A 213 1.33 -3.40 -0.42
C LEU A 213 1.47 -2.46 -1.63
N ASN A 214 0.66 -2.67 -2.68
CA ASN A 214 0.69 -1.86 -3.90
C ASN A 214 -0.22 -0.63 -3.81
N ASN A 215 -1.15 -0.58 -2.86
CA ASN A 215 -2.05 0.55 -2.64
C ASN A 215 -1.26 1.72 -2.02
N ARG A 216 -1.23 2.86 -2.72
CA ARG A 216 -0.44 4.06 -2.38
C ARG A 216 -1.29 5.31 -2.36
N VAL A 217 -0.83 6.33 -1.64
CA VAL A 217 -1.44 7.65 -1.74
C VAL A 217 -1.26 8.17 -3.17
N PRO A 218 -2.33 8.67 -3.83
CA PRO A 218 -2.21 9.25 -5.15
C PRO A 218 -1.17 10.37 -5.17
N GLY A 219 -0.27 10.36 -6.15
CA GLY A 219 0.79 11.36 -6.25
C GLY A 219 0.29 12.81 -6.33
N ALA A 220 -0.92 13.01 -6.85
CA ALA A 220 -1.59 14.32 -6.86
C ALA A 220 -1.89 14.84 -5.45
N VAL A 221 -2.28 13.97 -4.51
CA VAL A 221 -2.52 14.33 -3.11
C VAL A 221 -1.23 14.75 -2.45
N LEU A 222 -0.17 13.94 -2.62
CA LEU A 222 1.15 14.27 -2.09
C LEU A 222 1.71 15.58 -2.65
N ALA A 223 1.51 15.83 -3.95
CA ALA A 223 1.90 17.10 -4.57
C ALA A 223 1.11 18.28 -3.99
N LEU A 224 -0.20 18.12 -3.80
CA LEU A 224 -1.06 19.15 -3.18
C LEU A 224 -0.61 19.47 -1.74
N GLU A 225 -0.24 18.47 -0.96
CA GLU A 225 0.28 18.65 0.41
C GLU A 225 1.57 19.46 0.41
N VAL A 226 2.54 19.11 -0.44
CA VAL A 226 3.83 19.81 -0.52
C VAL A 226 3.65 21.24 -1.02
N LEU A 227 2.89 21.45 -2.08
CA LEU A 227 2.65 22.79 -2.66
C LEU A 227 1.82 23.66 -1.72
N GLY A 228 0.78 23.09 -1.10
CA GLY A 228 -0.03 23.78 -0.10
C GLY A 228 0.79 24.21 1.11
N ALA A 229 1.61 23.32 1.64
CA ALA A 229 2.51 23.59 2.75
C ALA A 229 3.55 24.68 2.39
N ALA A 230 4.17 24.59 1.22
CA ALA A 230 5.12 25.56 0.74
C ALA A 230 4.50 26.95 0.59
N LEU A 231 3.30 27.05 0.00
CA LEU A 231 2.57 28.30 -0.18
C LEU A 231 2.16 28.89 1.18
N ALA A 232 1.61 28.10 2.08
CA ALA A 232 1.18 28.53 3.41
C ALA A 232 2.36 29.07 4.23
N LEU A 233 3.50 28.39 4.19
CA LEU A 233 4.71 28.83 4.89
C LEU A 233 5.35 30.06 4.25
N ALA A 234 5.30 30.19 2.94
CA ALA A 234 5.74 31.40 2.25
C ALA A 234 4.93 32.61 2.68
N LEU A 235 3.60 32.50 2.73
CA LEU A 235 2.71 33.57 3.19
C LEU A 235 2.86 33.85 4.69
N LEU A 236 3.04 32.84 5.51
CA LEU A 236 3.34 33.01 6.94
C LEU A 236 4.65 33.79 7.14
N SER A 237 5.68 33.39 6.42
CA SER A 237 7.00 34.00 6.48
C SER A 237 6.97 35.46 6.00
N LEU A 238 6.27 35.71 4.91
CA LEU A 238 6.02 37.07 4.39
C LEU A 238 5.33 37.96 5.44
N HIS A 239 4.26 37.48 6.04
CA HIS A 239 3.51 38.23 7.05
C HIS A 239 4.35 38.54 8.30
N ILE A 240 5.06 37.54 8.83
CA ILE A 240 5.95 37.70 10.00
C ILE A 240 7.06 38.71 9.70
N SER A 241 7.60 38.71 8.48
CA SER A 241 8.63 39.66 8.04
C SER A 241 8.10 41.10 7.92
N ILE A 242 6.89 41.26 7.40
CA ILE A 242 6.22 42.58 7.35
C ILE A 242 6.01 43.15 8.76
N LEU A 243 5.65 42.30 9.72
CA LEU A 243 5.48 42.68 11.12
C LEU A 243 6.78 42.98 11.87
N GLY A 244 7.94 42.78 11.22
CA GLY A 244 9.26 42.99 11.82
C GLY A 244 9.62 41.96 12.88
N ARG A 245 8.93 40.84 12.94
CA ARG A 245 9.20 39.75 13.89
C ARG A 245 10.38 38.89 13.39
N GLY A 246 11.12 38.28 14.32
CA GLY A 246 12.27 37.44 14.00
C GLY A 246 11.91 36.13 13.26
N LEU A 247 12.92 35.49 12.69
CA LEU A 247 12.80 34.24 11.91
C LEU A 247 12.39 33.01 12.75
N VAL A 248 12.57 33.04 14.07
CA VAL A 248 12.38 31.85 14.93
C VAL A 248 10.98 31.21 14.78
N PRO A 249 9.85 31.94 14.84
CA PRO A 249 8.53 31.31 14.66
C PRO A 249 8.36 30.66 13.29
N THR A 250 8.91 31.28 12.24
CA THR A 250 8.83 30.77 10.87
C THR A 250 9.65 29.50 10.69
N ILE A 251 10.87 29.45 11.26
CA ILE A 251 11.71 28.25 11.23
C ILE A 251 11.04 27.12 11.99
N THR A 252 10.47 27.40 13.16
CA THR A 252 9.75 26.40 13.98
C THR A 252 8.56 25.82 13.21
N ALA A 253 7.74 26.67 12.58
CA ALA A 253 6.61 26.22 11.77
C ALA A 253 7.08 25.40 10.55
N ALA A 254 8.13 25.84 9.85
CA ALA A 254 8.69 25.13 8.71
C ALA A 254 9.25 23.75 9.11
N ALA A 255 9.93 23.66 10.25
CA ALA A 255 10.47 22.39 10.78
C ALA A 255 9.33 21.43 11.13
N LEU A 256 8.28 21.90 11.80
CA LEU A 256 7.11 21.08 12.16
C LEU A 256 6.39 20.54 10.92
N VAL A 257 6.13 21.39 9.93
CA VAL A 257 5.47 21.00 8.68
C VAL A 257 6.35 20.02 7.89
N THR A 258 7.65 20.27 7.82
CA THR A 258 8.61 19.35 7.17
C THR A 258 8.60 17.98 7.83
N LEU A 259 8.60 17.94 9.17
CA LEU A 259 8.53 16.68 9.93
C LEU A 259 7.20 15.94 9.66
N LEU A 260 6.09 16.66 9.64
CA LEU A 260 4.77 16.09 9.36
C LEU A 260 4.72 15.48 7.95
N LEU A 261 5.16 16.22 6.93
CA LEU A 261 5.27 15.71 5.56
C LEU A 261 6.20 14.50 5.48
N LEU A 262 7.35 14.55 6.16
CA LEU A 262 8.30 13.43 6.17
C LEU A 262 7.66 12.16 6.74
N VAL A 263 6.94 12.25 7.87
CA VAL A 263 6.23 11.13 8.46
C VAL A 263 5.13 10.61 7.53
N THR A 264 4.34 11.48 6.92
CA THR A 264 3.29 11.10 5.97
C THR A 264 3.86 10.32 4.78
N PHE A 265 4.93 10.81 4.20
CA PHE A 265 5.61 10.16 3.08
C PHE A 265 6.35 8.88 3.48
N ASP A 266 6.88 8.80 4.69
CA ASP A 266 7.56 7.61 5.20
C ASP A 266 6.57 6.46 5.41
N LEU A 267 5.39 6.75 5.97
CA LEU A 267 4.30 5.78 6.14
C LEU A 267 3.77 5.21 4.81
N ASP A 268 3.82 5.98 3.72
CA ASP A 268 3.45 5.46 2.39
C ASP A 268 4.49 4.51 1.77
N ARG A 269 5.66 4.35 2.41
CA ARG A 269 6.77 3.49 1.98
C ARG A 269 6.90 2.23 2.83
N PRO A 270 6.24 1.10 2.50
CA PRO A 270 6.14 -0.06 3.37
C PRO A 270 7.47 -0.77 3.68
N THR A 271 8.49 -0.63 2.80
CA THR A 271 9.74 -1.43 2.89
C THR A 271 11.02 -0.62 3.02
N ARG A 272 10.99 0.69 2.79
CA ARG A 272 12.20 1.55 2.77
C ARG A 272 12.18 2.71 3.75
N GLY A 273 11.05 2.96 4.44
CA GLY A 273 10.89 4.02 5.42
C GLY A 273 11.57 3.74 6.75
N LEU A 274 11.55 4.73 7.66
CA LEU A 274 11.85 4.56 9.08
C LEU A 274 10.78 3.69 9.73
N ILE A 275 9.51 3.86 9.32
CA ILE A 275 8.35 3.11 9.79
C ILE A 275 8.05 2.01 8.77
N ARG A 276 8.37 0.76 9.12
CA ARG A 276 8.19 -0.40 8.24
C ARG A 276 7.06 -1.29 8.71
N VAL A 277 6.36 -1.92 7.77
CA VAL A 277 5.38 -2.96 8.10
C VAL A 277 6.13 -4.17 8.68
N PRO A 278 5.82 -4.61 9.92
CA PRO A 278 6.52 -5.72 10.54
C PRO A 278 6.20 -7.05 9.85
N SER A 279 7.24 -7.83 9.55
CA SER A 279 7.10 -9.20 9.03
C SER A 279 7.08 -10.26 10.14
N THR A 280 7.06 -9.83 11.40
CA THR A 280 7.10 -10.69 12.59
C THR A 280 6.08 -11.83 12.54
N PRO A 281 4.80 -11.64 12.15
CA PRO A 281 3.82 -12.74 12.09
C PRO A 281 4.27 -13.89 11.18
N LEU A 282 4.77 -13.57 9.98
CA LEU A 282 5.27 -14.57 9.03
C LEU A 282 6.58 -15.23 9.48
N VAL A 283 7.47 -14.46 10.14
CA VAL A 283 8.72 -14.98 10.67
C VAL A 283 8.47 -15.94 11.83
N SER A 284 7.57 -15.58 12.75
CA SER A 284 7.15 -16.44 13.87
C SER A 284 6.46 -17.71 13.37
N LEU A 285 5.57 -17.58 12.39
CA LEU A 285 4.94 -18.73 11.74
C LEU A 285 5.99 -19.66 11.12
N ARG A 286 6.95 -19.12 10.37
CA ARG A 286 8.02 -19.93 9.77
C ARG A 286 8.84 -20.66 10.83
N ALA A 287 9.10 -20.02 11.97
CA ALA A 287 9.80 -20.65 13.09
C ALA A 287 8.97 -21.79 13.71
N SER A 288 7.66 -21.61 13.91
CA SER A 288 6.78 -22.65 14.43
C SER A 288 6.68 -23.86 13.49
N MET A 289 6.76 -23.67 12.18
CA MET A 289 6.75 -24.76 11.19
C MET A 289 8.02 -25.63 11.22
N SER A 290 9.08 -25.22 11.91
CA SER A 290 10.28 -26.04 12.11
C SER A 290 10.14 -27.05 13.27
N LEU A 291 9.12 -26.87 14.13
CA LEU A 291 8.78 -27.82 15.17
C LEU A 291 8.16 -29.10 14.60
N PRO A 292 8.21 -30.23 15.34
CA PRO A 292 7.48 -31.43 14.95
C PRO A 292 6.01 -31.14 14.71
N PRO A 293 5.35 -31.88 13.78
CA PRO A 293 3.92 -31.67 13.51
C PRO A 293 3.08 -31.89 14.77
N ALA A 294 2.23 -30.96 15.11
CA ALA A 294 1.37 -31.03 16.31
C ALA A 294 0.38 -32.20 16.26
N ALA A 295 0.03 -32.69 15.06
CA ALA A 295 -0.87 -33.83 14.87
C ALA A 295 -0.23 -35.17 15.22
N ASP A 296 1.08 -35.25 15.42
CA ASP A 296 1.78 -36.49 15.78
C ASP A 296 1.65 -36.82 17.29
N GLY A 297 0.90 -36.01 18.03
CA GLY A 297 0.62 -36.19 19.45
C GLY A 297 1.65 -35.51 20.39
N PRO A 298 1.38 -35.50 21.69
CA PRO A 298 2.35 -34.98 22.62
C PRO A 298 3.59 -35.87 22.62
N HIS A 299 4.69 -35.29 22.23
CA HIS A 299 5.98 -35.91 22.47
C HIS A 299 6.26 -35.81 23.97
N PRO A 300 6.50 -36.92 24.68
CA PRO A 300 6.81 -36.92 26.10
C PRO A 300 8.08 -36.11 26.41
#